data_3e6969b3a251c0860078457c8f62b2d9
#
_entry.id   3e6969b3a251c0860078457c8f62b2d9
#
_cell.length_a   1.000
_cell.length_b   1.000
_cell.length_c   1.000
_cell.angle_alpha   90.00
_cell.angle_beta   90.00
_cell.angle_gamma   90.00
#
_symmetry.space_group_name_H-M   'P 1'
#
loop_
_entity.id
_entity.type
_entity.pdbx_description
1 polymer ?
#
loop_
_entity_poly.entity_id
_entity_poly.type
_entity_poly.pdbx_seq_one_letter_code
_entity_poly.pdbx_strand_id
1 'polypeptide(L)'
;MAIIDAFKFDDNINNELKKVVHYGKEIGENWPVVYLLNDSKEAYIGETHHAAVRMSQYLTNAAQRRLTDMRIITGSDFNKSVILDLEAFLIKHMSSDGKYKLLNGNHGLQDHDYYQ
;
A
#
# COMPACT_ATOMS: atom_id res chain seq x y z
N MET A 1 -10.25 -12.32 8.86
CA MET A 1 -9.45 -12.85 7.75
C MET A 1 -9.07 -11.74 6.78
N ALA A 2 -7.86 -11.75 6.31
CA ALA A 2 -7.40 -10.73 5.36
C ALA A 2 -7.70 -11.15 3.93
N ILE A 3 -8.01 -10.16 3.10
CA ILE A 3 -8.23 -10.33 1.67
C ILE A 3 -7.15 -9.55 0.94
N ILE A 4 -6.59 -10.16 -0.10
CA ILE A 4 -5.56 -9.52 -0.92
C ILE A 4 -6.09 -9.41 -2.35
N ASP A 5 -6.12 -8.18 -2.87
CA ASP A 5 -6.47 -7.91 -4.26
C ASP A 5 -5.23 -7.41 -4.99
N ALA A 6 -5.04 -7.90 -6.20
CA ALA A 6 -3.86 -7.56 -7.01
C ALA A 6 -4.28 -6.83 -8.29
N PHE A 7 -3.48 -5.83 -8.66
CA PHE A 7 -3.75 -4.97 -9.82
C PHE A 7 -2.45 -4.63 -10.54
N LYS A 8 -2.58 -4.19 -11.79
CA LYS A 8 -1.49 -3.46 -12.42
C LYS A 8 -1.51 -2.03 -11.90
N PHE A 9 -0.34 -1.49 -11.62
CA PHE A 9 -0.22 -0.10 -11.20
C PHE A 9 0.07 0.77 -12.41
N ASP A 10 -0.98 1.36 -12.98
CA ASP A 10 -0.91 2.21 -14.16
C ASP A 10 -2.01 3.27 -14.08
N ASP A 11 -2.19 4.03 -15.15
CA ASP A 11 -3.16 5.12 -15.17
C ASP A 11 -4.61 4.65 -15.01
N ASN A 12 -4.86 3.35 -15.17
CA ASN A 12 -6.20 2.78 -15.05
C ASN A 12 -6.49 2.30 -13.62
N ILE A 13 -5.55 2.47 -12.68
CA ILE A 13 -5.69 1.89 -11.34
C ILE A 13 -6.95 2.35 -10.60
N ASN A 14 -7.32 3.62 -10.75
CA ASN A 14 -8.49 4.12 -10.04
C ASN A 14 -9.80 3.54 -10.59
N ASN A 15 -9.86 3.25 -11.88
CA ASN A 15 -11.02 2.56 -12.44
C ASN A 15 -11.12 1.14 -11.89
N GLU A 16 -9.99 0.47 -11.73
CA GLU A 16 -9.97 -0.89 -11.16
C GLU A 16 -10.34 -0.87 -9.68
N LEU A 17 -9.84 0.09 -8.94
CA LEU A 17 -10.16 0.21 -7.52
C LEU A 17 -11.64 0.45 -7.25
N LYS A 18 -12.32 1.17 -8.14
CA LYS A 18 -13.76 1.43 -7.98
C LYS A 18 -14.59 0.15 -8.06
N LYS A 19 -14.06 -0.89 -8.68
CA LYS A 19 -14.74 -2.17 -8.83
C LYS A 19 -14.59 -3.07 -7.60
N VAL A 20 -13.70 -2.72 -6.68
CA VAL A 20 -13.41 -3.55 -5.52
C VAL A 20 -14.43 -3.25 -4.42
N VAL A 21 -15.26 -4.24 -4.12
CA VAL A 21 -16.27 -4.14 -3.08
C VAL A 21 -16.12 -5.32 -2.14
N HIS A 22 -15.88 -5.04 -0.87
CA HIS A 22 -15.83 -6.03 0.20
C HIS A 22 -16.67 -5.53 1.35
N TYR A 23 -17.35 -6.44 2.03
CA TYR A 23 -18.16 -6.09 3.20
C TYR A 23 -19.22 -5.03 2.89
N GLY A 24 -19.70 -5.00 1.64
CA GLY A 24 -20.67 -3.99 1.21
C GLY A 24 -20.08 -2.59 1.05
N LYS A 25 -18.74 -2.46 1.01
CA LYS A 25 -18.05 -1.17 0.94
C LYS A 25 -17.14 -1.10 -0.27
N GLU A 26 -17.02 0.09 -0.83
CA GLU A 26 -16.06 0.38 -1.89
C GLU A 26 -14.69 0.60 -1.24
N ILE A 27 -13.83 -0.38 -1.33
CA ILE A 27 -12.56 -0.41 -0.61
C ILE A 27 -11.63 0.75 -1.00
N GLY A 28 -11.70 1.17 -2.26
CA GLY A 28 -10.85 2.26 -2.73
C GLY A 28 -11.21 3.64 -2.20
N GLU A 29 -12.43 3.81 -1.69
CA GLU A 29 -12.93 5.13 -1.30
C GLU A 29 -12.61 5.48 0.15
N ASN A 30 -13.09 4.67 1.08
CA ASN A 30 -12.93 4.99 2.51
C ASN A 30 -12.91 3.70 3.31
N TRP A 31 -11.77 3.03 3.31
CA TRP A 31 -11.59 1.79 4.04
C TRP A 31 -10.13 1.61 4.40
N PRO A 32 -9.81 1.19 5.63
CA PRO A 32 -8.41 1.00 6.02
C PRO A 32 -7.77 -0.16 5.28
N VAL A 33 -6.67 0.13 4.59
CA VAL A 33 -5.93 -0.87 3.81
C VAL A 33 -4.43 -0.68 3.99
N VAL A 34 -3.69 -1.77 3.78
CA VAL A 34 -2.26 -1.73 3.53
C VAL A 34 -2.05 -2.01 2.06
N TYR A 35 -1.16 -1.28 1.42
CA TYR A 35 -0.87 -1.49 0.01
C TYR A 35 0.61 -1.73 -0.22
N LEU A 36 0.89 -2.47 -1.28
CA LEU A 36 2.23 -2.79 -1.72
C LEU A 36 2.32 -2.44 -3.19
N LEU A 37 3.23 -1.53 -3.53
CA LEU A 37 3.58 -1.22 -4.92
C LEU A 37 4.94 -1.84 -5.19
N ASN A 38 5.11 -2.49 -6.32
CA ASN A 38 6.40 -3.11 -6.62
C ASN A 38 6.62 -3.27 -8.12
N ASP A 39 7.89 -3.47 -8.47
CA ASP A 39 8.31 -4.04 -9.75
C ASP A 39 9.18 -5.27 -9.45
N SER A 40 10.07 -5.66 -10.35
CA SER A 40 10.90 -6.84 -10.14
C SER A 40 12.01 -6.61 -9.11
N LYS A 41 12.33 -5.37 -8.79
CA LYS A 41 13.49 -5.02 -7.95
C LYS A 41 13.16 -4.19 -6.74
N GLU A 42 12.17 -3.33 -6.85
CA GLU A 42 11.85 -2.35 -5.81
C GLU A 42 10.43 -2.50 -5.34
N ALA A 43 10.18 -2.07 -4.10
CA ALA A 43 8.87 -2.12 -3.51
C ALA A 43 8.65 -0.93 -2.58
N TYR A 44 7.40 -0.53 -2.46
CA TYR A 44 6.98 0.51 -1.54
C TYR A 44 5.72 0.05 -0.82
N ILE A 45 5.72 0.16 0.49
CA ILE A 45 4.62 -0.30 1.34
C ILE A 45 4.04 0.91 2.07
N GLY A 46 2.72 0.97 2.15
CA GLY A 46 2.07 2.04 2.89
C GLY A 46 0.72 1.62 3.43
N GLU A 47 0.09 2.52 4.14
CA GLU A 47 -1.26 2.33 4.66
C GLU A 47 -2.08 3.57 4.36
N THR A 48 -3.39 3.40 4.23
CA THR A 48 -4.26 4.51 3.97
C THR A 48 -5.71 4.12 4.24
N HIS A 49 -6.56 5.13 4.46
CA HIS A 49 -8.02 4.98 4.46
C HIS A 49 -8.63 5.40 3.12
N HIS A 50 -7.81 5.91 2.19
CA HIS A 50 -8.28 6.46 0.92
C HIS A 50 -7.37 5.99 -0.20
N ALA A 51 -7.50 4.71 -0.57
CA ALA A 51 -6.58 4.10 -1.54
C ALA A 51 -6.62 4.82 -2.90
N ALA A 52 -7.80 5.18 -3.39
CA ALA A 52 -7.91 5.83 -4.70
C ALA A 52 -7.18 7.17 -4.73
N VAL A 53 -7.34 7.98 -3.68
CA VAL A 53 -6.64 9.26 -3.58
C VAL A 53 -5.14 9.05 -3.52
N ARG A 54 -4.71 8.08 -2.72
CA ARG A 54 -3.28 7.83 -2.55
C ARG A 54 -2.65 7.36 -3.84
N MET A 55 -3.31 6.49 -4.59
CA MET A 55 -2.78 6.00 -5.85
C MET A 55 -2.69 7.12 -6.88
N SER A 56 -3.66 8.03 -6.90
CA SER A 56 -3.59 9.20 -7.77
C SER A 56 -2.35 10.06 -7.48
N GLN A 57 -2.02 10.21 -6.19
CA GLN A 57 -0.82 10.95 -5.80
C GLN A 57 0.45 10.26 -6.30
N TYR A 58 0.51 8.94 -6.18
CA TYR A 58 1.70 8.19 -6.59
C TYR A 58 1.89 8.16 -8.11
N LEU A 59 0.82 8.24 -8.87
CA LEU A 59 0.94 8.31 -10.32
C LEU A 59 1.62 9.60 -10.79
N THR A 60 1.65 10.63 -9.95
CA THR A 60 2.35 11.87 -10.26
C THR A 60 3.72 11.96 -9.59
N ASN A 61 4.10 10.94 -8.81
CA ASN A 61 5.37 10.92 -8.10
C ASN A 61 6.36 10.04 -8.85
N ALA A 62 7.49 10.59 -9.26
CA ALA A 62 8.45 9.88 -10.10
C ALA A 62 8.96 8.58 -9.47
N ALA A 63 9.09 8.54 -8.15
CA ALA A 63 9.61 7.35 -7.47
C ALA A 63 8.65 6.18 -7.51
N GLN A 64 7.35 6.43 -7.33
CA GLN A 64 6.35 5.37 -7.31
C GLN A 64 5.75 5.10 -8.68
N ARG A 65 5.66 6.11 -9.55
CA ARG A 65 5.00 5.95 -10.85
C ARG A 65 5.59 4.83 -11.70
N ARG A 66 6.88 4.56 -11.56
CA ARG A 66 7.56 3.53 -12.35
C ARG A 66 7.32 2.11 -11.86
N LEU A 67 6.70 1.95 -10.70
CA LEU A 67 6.34 0.61 -10.21
C LEU A 67 5.18 0.06 -11.03
N THR A 68 5.10 -1.24 -11.16
CA THR A 68 4.22 -1.88 -12.15
C THR A 68 3.07 -2.66 -11.57
N ASP A 69 3.16 -3.04 -10.31
CA ASP A 69 2.18 -3.90 -9.67
C ASP A 69 1.74 -3.32 -8.34
N MET A 70 0.50 -3.61 -7.99
CA MET A 70 -0.08 -3.15 -6.73
C MET A 70 -0.87 -4.28 -6.10
N ARG A 71 -0.75 -4.40 -4.77
CA ARG A 71 -1.61 -5.26 -3.96
C ARG A 71 -2.21 -4.45 -2.85
N ILE A 72 -3.47 -4.74 -2.55
CA ILE A 72 -4.17 -4.17 -1.41
C ILE A 72 -4.51 -5.29 -0.46
N ILE A 73 -4.23 -5.07 0.81
CA ILE A 73 -4.54 -6.00 1.89
C ILE A 73 -5.54 -5.33 2.81
N THR A 74 -6.66 -6.00 3.05
CA THR A 74 -7.68 -5.48 3.96
C THR A 74 -8.38 -6.61 4.71
N GLY A 75 -9.26 -6.26 5.61
CA GLY A 75 -10.07 -7.21 6.37
C GLY A 75 -11.26 -6.50 6.98
N SER A 76 -12.27 -7.28 7.37
CA SER A 76 -13.50 -6.74 7.92
C SER A 76 -13.28 -6.01 9.25
N ASP A 77 -12.24 -6.40 9.98
CA ASP A 77 -11.89 -5.83 11.29
C ASP A 77 -10.71 -4.87 11.21
N PHE A 78 -10.31 -4.48 10.01
CA PHE A 78 -9.19 -3.54 9.86
C PHE A 78 -9.60 -2.15 10.36
N ASN A 79 -8.65 -1.51 11.05
CA ASN A 79 -8.76 -0.14 11.52
C ASN A 79 -7.38 0.49 11.46
N LYS A 80 -7.24 1.72 11.91
CA LYS A 80 -5.98 2.47 11.83
C LYS A 80 -4.84 1.76 12.57
N SER A 81 -5.09 1.22 13.74
CA SER A 81 -4.07 0.50 14.51
C SER A 81 -3.60 -0.74 13.76
N VAL A 82 -4.54 -1.51 13.22
CA VAL A 82 -4.22 -2.74 12.50
C VAL A 82 -3.37 -2.44 11.27
N ILE A 83 -3.74 -1.43 10.48
CA ILE A 83 -3.00 -1.16 9.25
C ILE A 83 -1.61 -0.58 9.54
N LEU A 84 -1.47 0.19 10.61
CA LEU A 84 -0.15 0.69 11.02
C LEU A 84 0.77 -0.46 11.46
N ASP A 85 0.23 -1.40 12.23
CA ASP A 85 1.00 -2.56 12.67
C ASP A 85 1.38 -3.46 11.50
N LEU A 86 0.46 -3.69 10.59
CA LEU A 86 0.71 -4.53 9.43
C LEU A 86 1.73 -3.89 8.50
N GLU A 87 1.63 -2.59 8.26
CA GLU A 87 2.62 -1.86 7.46
C GLU A 87 4.01 -2.03 8.05
N ALA A 88 4.14 -1.78 9.35
CA ALA A 88 5.43 -1.89 10.03
C ALA A 88 6.00 -3.31 9.94
N PHE A 89 5.13 -4.30 10.13
CA PHE A 89 5.52 -5.71 10.04
C PHE A 89 6.04 -6.05 8.65
N LEU A 90 5.33 -5.63 7.61
CA LEU A 90 5.72 -5.92 6.23
C LEU A 90 7.02 -5.23 5.86
N ILE A 91 7.19 -3.97 6.25
CA ILE A 91 8.43 -3.25 5.99
C ILE A 91 9.61 -3.98 6.64
N LYS A 92 9.46 -4.39 7.89
CA LYS A 92 10.50 -5.10 8.60
C LYS A 92 10.84 -6.43 7.92
N HIS A 93 9.82 -7.20 7.58
CA HIS A 93 10.00 -8.52 6.95
C HIS A 93 10.65 -8.41 5.57
N MET A 94 10.15 -7.53 4.73
CA MET A 94 10.66 -7.38 3.38
C MET A 94 12.06 -6.78 3.38
N SER A 95 12.35 -5.92 4.34
CA SER A 95 13.69 -5.37 4.52
C SER A 95 14.68 -6.46 4.90
N SER A 96 14.28 -7.36 5.81
CA SER A 96 15.14 -8.46 6.27
C SER A 96 15.33 -9.52 5.19
N ASP A 97 14.30 -9.76 4.38
CA ASP A 97 14.35 -10.74 3.31
C ASP A 97 15.32 -10.33 2.21
N GLY A 98 15.42 -9.04 1.94
CA GLY A 98 16.38 -8.51 0.98
C GLY A 98 16.05 -8.76 -0.49
N LYS A 99 14.89 -9.33 -0.80
CA LYS A 99 14.49 -9.60 -2.16
C LYS A 99 14.22 -8.33 -2.95
N TYR A 100 13.62 -7.35 -2.30
CA TYR A 100 13.32 -6.05 -2.90
C TYR A 100 14.11 -4.97 -2.22
N LYS A 101 14.49 -3.96 -2.98
CA LYS A 101 14.96 -2.71 -2.41
C LYS A 101 13.73 -1.92 -2.01
N LEU A 102 13.54 -1.69 -0.73
CA LEU A 102 12.40 -0.92 -0.25
C LEU A 102 12.64 0.56 -0.44
N LEU A 103 11.71 1.21 -1.10
CA LEU A 103 11.73 2.66 -1.23
C LEU A 103 11.40 3.34 0.09
N ASN A 104 10.86 2.59 1.02
CA ASN A 104 10.60 3.04 2.39
C ASN A 104 11.85 3.07 3.26
N GLY A 105 12.95 2.50 2.81
CA GLY A 105 14.08 2.24 3.71
C GLY A 105 14.51 3.44 4.52
N ASN A 106 14.88 4.53 3.85
CA ASN A 106 15.27 5.74 4.54
C ASN A 106 14.09 6.42 5.21
N HIS A 107 12.94 6.31 4.60
CA HIS A 107 11.73 6.87 5.13
C HIS A 107 11.31 6.17 6.43
N GLY A 108 11.50 4.86 6.50
CA GLY A 108 11.23 4.12 7.72
C GLY A 108 12.03 4.63 8.90
N LEU A 109 13.27 5.05 8.66
CA LEU A 109 14.08 5.66 9.70
C LEU A 109 13.56 7.03 10.08
N GLN A 110 13.07 7.79 9.12
CA GLN A 110 12.48 9.08 9.37
C GLN A 110 11.17 8.98 10.14
N ASP A 111 10.50 7.87 10.02
CA ASP A 111 9.26 7.65 10.75
C ASP A 111 9.47 7.64 12.25
N HIS A 112 10.64 7.33 12.71
CA HIS A 112 10.97 7.46 14.13
C HIS A 112 10.83 8.91 14.57
N ASP A 113 11.38 9.82 13.80
CA ASP A 113 11.27 11.23 14.10
C ASP A 113 9.83 11.68 13.97
N TYR A 114 9.15 11.13 13.01
CA TYR A 114 7.77 11.43 12.74
C TYR A 114 6.86 11.09 13.92
N TYR A 115 7.16 10.03 14.62
CA TYR A 115 6.35 9.59 15.76
C TYR A 115 6.73 10.21 17.08
N GLN A 116 7.68 11.07 17.10
CA GLN A 116 8.15 11.72 18.33
C GLN A 116 7.42 13.01 18.65
#